data_17f223bd30ab738b7526e05a89fd3065
#
_entry.id   17f223bd30ab738b7526e05a89fd3065
#
_cell.length_a   1.000
_cell.length_b   1.000
_cell.length_c   1.000
_cell.angle_alpha   90.00
_cell.angle_beta   90.00
_cell.angle_gamma   90.00
#
_symmetry.space_group_name_H-M   'P 1'
#
loop_
_entity.id
_entity.type
_entity.pdbx_description
1 polymer ?
#
loop_
_entity_poly.entity_id
_entity_poly.type
_entity_poly.pdbx_seq_one_letter_code
_entity_poly.pdbx_strand_id
1 'polypeptide(L)'
;MTHTLYIVGTPIGNLEDMTPRALRVLAQVGVIASENPLRTRRLLDRYGIETPMIHFTDAYDRRKEMRLEAVLDALTRGDVALVSEAGMPLV
;
A
#
# COMPACT_ATOMS: atom_id res chain seq x y z
N MET A 1 19.66 0.72 9.89
CA MET A 1 19.38 0.67 8.45
C MET A 1 18.11 1.41 8.15
N THR A 2 18.12 2.22 7.12
CA THR A 2 16.94 2.96 6.68
C THR A 2 16.21 2.17 5.60
N HIS A 3 14.90 2.12 5.72
CA HIS A 3 14.03 1.52 4.71
C HIS A 3 13.22 2.61 4.03
N THR A 4 12.64 2.28 2.90
CA THR A 4 11.95 3.24 2.05
C THR A 4 10.43 3.04 2.13
N LEU A 5 9.73 4.16 2.27
CA LEU A 5 8.28 4.18 2.11
C LEU A 5 7.96 4.60 0.68
N TYR A 6 7.32 3.73 -0.06
CA TYR A 6 6.89 4.01 -1.41
C TYR A 6 5.41 4.41 -1.41
N ILE A 7 5.09 5.45 -2.15
CA ILE A 7 3.69 5.81 -2.38
C ILE A 7 3.32 5.31 -3.76
N VAL A 8 2.38 4.38 -3.82
CA VAL A 8 1.99 3.74 -5.07
C VAL A 8 0.54 4.08 -5.38
N GLY A 9 0.34 4.81 -6.48
CA GLY A 9 -1.00 5.07 -6.98
C GLY A 9 -1.52 3.87 -7.77
N THR A 10 -2.75 3.47 -7.49
CA THR A 10 -3.41 2.40 -8.24
C THR A 10 -4.56 2.97 -9.06
N PRO A 11 -4.83 2.43 -10.25
CA PRO A 11 -5.92 2.94 -11.07
C PRO A 11 -7.27 2.62 -10.45
N ILE A 12 -8.21 3.57 -10.60
CA ILE A 12 -9.60 3.36 -10.23
C ILE A 12 -10.26 2.67 -11.42
N GLY A 13 -10.82 1.50 -11.19
CA GLY A 13 -11.60 0.79 -12.21
C GLY A 13 -10.84 -0.29 -12.95
N ASN A 14 -9.81 0.03 -13.74
CA ASN A 14 -9.13 -0.98 -14.53
C ASN A 14 -7.82 -1.45 -13.87
N LEU A 15 -7.85 -2.67 -13.32
CA LEU A 15 -6.70 -3.25 -12.64
C LEU A 15 -5.53 -3.57 -13.58
N GLU A 16 -5.75 -3.52 -14.89
CA GLU A 16 -4.70 -3.81 -15.86
C GLU A 16 -3.81 -2.59 -16.15
N ASP A 17 -4.17 -1.43 -15.66
CA ASP A 17 -3.43 -0.20 -15.91
C ASP A 17 -2.25 0.03 -14.95
N MET A 18 -1.77 -1.03 -14.32
CA MET A 18 -0.61 -0.94 -13.43
C MET A 18 0.69 -0.89 -14.22
N THR A 19 1.58 0.01 -13.82
CA THR A 19 2.89 0.07 -14.45
C THR A 19 3.79 -1.07 -13.97
N PRO A 20 4.73 -1.53 -14.80
CA PRO A 20 5.69 -2.55 -14.34
C PRO A 20 6.49 -2.12 -13.11
N ARG A 21 6.81 -0.85 -12.99
CA ARG A 21 7.53 -0.32 -11.84
C ARG A 21 6.71 -0.45 -10.57
N ALA A 22 5.43 -0.07 -10.62
CA ALA A 22 4.55 -0.18 -9.47
C ALA A 22 4.39 -1.64 -9.02
N LEU A 23 4.22 -2.55 -9.98
CA LEU A 23 4.12 -3.98 -9.66
C LEU A 23 5.39 -4.51 -9.01
N ARG A 24 6.55 -4.06 -9.49
CA ARG A 24 7.83 -4.47 -8.93
C ARG A 24 7.97 -4.01 -7.49
N VAL A 25 7.60 -2.76 -7.21
CA VAL A 25 7.64 -2.21 -5.85
C VAL A 25 6.74 -3.02 -4.92
N LEU A 26 5.49 -3.28 -5.35
CA LEU A 26 4.55 -4.03 -4.53
C LEU A 26 5.03 -5.45 -4.23
N ALA A 27 5.75 -6.06 -5.17
CA ALA A 27 6.28 -7.41 -4.97
C ALA A 27 7.51 -7.44 -4.07
N GLN A 28 8.28 -6.35 -4.01
CA GLN A 28 9.55 -6.30 -3.30
C GLN A 28 9.46 -5.82 -1.87
N VAL A 29 8.46 -4.99 -1.54
CA VAL A 29 8.35 -4.46 -0.18
C VAL A 29 8.00 -5.55 0.81
N GLY A 30 8.29 -5.29 2.09
CA GLY A 30 7.97 -6.24 3.15
C GLY A 30 6.51 -6.26 3.51
N VAL A 31 5.82 -5.13 3.37
CA VAL A 31 4.40 -5.02 3.66
C VAL A 31 3.78 -3.91 2.82
N ILE A 32 2.50 -4.08 2.50
CA ILE A 32 1.72 -3.09 1.78
C ILE A 32 0.67 -2.52 2.75
N ALA A 33 0.64 -1.20 2.88
CA ALA A 33 -0.41 -0.52 3.63
C ALA A 33 -1.46 -0.03 2.63
N SER A 34 -2.72 -0.39 2.85
CA SER A 34 -3.78 -0.06 1.91
C SER A 34 -5.00 0.52 2.61
N GLU A 35 -5.58 1.54 2.01
CA GLU A 35 -6.84 2.11 2.47
C GLU A 35 -8.03 1.22 2.13
N ASN A 36 -7.91 0.40 1.11
CA ASN A 36 -8.96 -0.51 0.68
C ASN A 36 -8.37 -1.91 0.47
N PRO A 37 -8.25 -2.71 1.56
CA PRO A 37 -7.58 -4.01 1.48
C PRO A 37 -8.24 -4.99 0.52
N LEU A 38 -9.57 -4.99 0.43
CA LEU A 38 -10.26 -5.92 -0.47
C LEU A 38 -9.91 -5.63 -1.93
N ARG A 39 -9.93 -4.36 -2.31
CA ARG A 39 -9.60 -3.98 -3.68
C ARG A 39 -8.12 -4.23 -3.97
N THR A 40 -7.26 -3.88 -3.04
CA THR A 40 -5.82 -4.10 -3.20
C THR A 40 -5.53 -5.59 -3.29
N ARG A 41 -6.21 -6.42 -2.50
CA ARG A 41 -6.01 -7.87 -2.58
C ARG A 41 -6.39 -8.41 -3.97
N ARG A 42 -7.46 -7.93 -4.55
CA ARG A 42 -7.85 -8.32 -5.91
C ARG A 42 -6.77 -7.96 -6.92
N LEU A 43 -6.20 -6.76 -6.77
CA LEU A 43 -5.11 -6.30 -7.62
C LEU A 43 -3.89 -7.22 -7.48
N LEU A 44 -3.48 -7.50 -6.26
CA LEU A 44 -2.31 -8.33 -6.01
C LEU A 44 -2.52 -9.76 -6.50
N ASP A 45 -3.71 -10.32 -6.30
CA ASP A 45 -4.02 -11.67 -6.75
C ASP A 45 -3.96 -11.78 -8.28
N ARG A 46 -4.41 -10.74 -8.97
CA ARG A 46 -4.36 -10.73 -10.42
C ARG A 46 -2.93 -10.81 -10.96
N TYR A 47 -1.99 -10.23 -10.24
CA TYR A 47 -0.58 -10.23 -10.66
C TYR A 47 0.28 -11.25 -9.91
N GLY A 48 -0.35 -12.10 -9.11
CA GLY A 48 0.38 -13.14 -8.39
C GLY A 48 1.29 -12.63 -7.28
N ILE A 49 0.96 -11.49 -6.69
CA ILE A 49 1.75 -10.88 -5.63
C ILE A 49 1.19 -11.29 -4.28
N GLU A 50 2.02 -11.88 -3.43
CA GLU A 50 1.61 -12.41 -2.12
C GLU A 50 2.10 -11.58 -0.94
N THR A 51 2.58 -10.38 -1.18
CA THR A 51 3.09 -9.49 -0.13
C THR A 51 2.04 -9.27 0.96
N PRO A 52 2.41 -9.38 2.25
CA PRO A 52 1.47 -9.09 3.35
C PRO A 52 0.93 -7.68 3.29
N MET A 53 -0.28 -7.49 3.80
CA MET A 53 -0.96 -6.20 3.71
C MET A 53 -1.54 -5.83 5.06
N ILE A 54 -1.42 -4.54 5.39
CA ILE A 54 -2.09 -3.96 6.56
C ILE A 54 -3.11 -2.94 6.09
N HIS A 55 -4.18 -2.79 6.86
CA HIS A 55 -5.20 -1.79 6.57
C HIS A 55 -4.76 -0.44 7.12
N PHE A 56 -4.68 0.55 6.27
CA PHE A 56 -4.42 1.93 6.63
C PHE A 56 -5.62 2.78 6.25
N THR A 57 -6.10 3.60 7.16
CA THR A 57 -7.21 4.50 6.85
C THR A 57 -6.82 5.94 7.15
N ASP A 58 -7.24 6.82 6.25
CA ASP A 58 -7.09 8.26 6.42
C ASP A 58 -8.36 8.87 7.05
N ALA A 59 -9.33 8.03 7.43
CA ALA A 59 -10.51 8.50 8.12
C ALA A 59 -10.13 9.16 9.45
N TYR A 60 -10.79 10.25 9.76
CA TYR A 60 -10.54 10.99 10.99
C TYR A 60 -11.04 10.17 12.19
N ASP A 61 -10.16 9.35 12.75
CA ASP A 61 -10.48 8.40 13.78
C ASP A 61 -9.31 8.34 14.79
N ARG A 62 -9.62 8.08 16.05
CA ARG A 62 -8.60 7.84 17.08
C ARG A 62 -7.64 6.72 16.71
N ARG A 63 -8.09 5.80 15.87
CA ARG A 63 -7.26 4.69 15.40
C ARG A 63 -6.21 5.11 14.38
N LYS A 64 -6.31 6.33 13.87
CA LYS A 64 -5.37 6.81 12.85
C LYS A 64 -3.93 6.79 13.37
N GLU A 65 -3.71 7.23 14.60
CA GLU A 65 -2.38 7.24 15.18
C GLU A 65 -1.82 5.82 15.32
N MET A 66 -2.64 4.89 15.77
CA MET A 66 -2.20 3.50 15.90
C MET A 66 -1.83 2.88 14.56
N ARG A 67 -2.57 3.24 13.51
CA ARG A 67 -2.28 2.70 12.17
C ARG A 67 -1.03 3.32 11.56
N LEU A 68 -0.83 4.60 11.80
CA LEU A 68 0.40 5.26 11.40
C LEU A 68 1.60 4.63 12.11
N GLU A 69 1.46 4.34 13.40
CA GLU A 69 2.50 3.65 14.15
C GLU A 69 2.79 2.27 13.58
N ALA A 70 1.77 1.56 13.11
CA ALA A 70 1.97 0.26 12.47
C ALA A 70 2.80 0.37 11.19
N VAL A 71 2.58 1.43 10.40
CA VAL A 71 3.37 1.69 9.21
C VAL A 71 4.81 2.01 9.59
N LEU A 72 5.00 2.88 10.58
CA LEU A 72 6.34 3.24 11.04
C LEU A 72 7.08 2.03 11.63
N ASP A 73 6.37 1.19 12.38
CA ASP A 73 6.96 -0.04 12.91
C ASP A 73 7.37 -0.98 11.78
N ALA A 74 6.53 -1.13 10.77
CA ALA A 74 6.86 -1.96 9.61
C ALA A 74 8.10 -1.44 8.88
N LEU A 75 8.30 -0.12 8.83
CA LEU A 75 9.48 0.48 8.21
C LEU A 75 10.77 0.15 8.94
N THR A 76 10.70 -0.20 10.22
CA THR A 76 11.89 -0.63 10.94
C THR A 76 12.36 -2.01 10.51
N ARG A 77 11.50 -2.79 9.86
CA ARG A 77 11.77 -4.17 9.46
C ARG A 77 11.98 -4.34 7.96
N GLY A 78 11.52 -3.40 7.16
CA GLY A 78 11.65 -3.49 5.72
C GLY A 78 10.99 -2.31 5.02
N ASP A 79 11.04 -2.32 3.71
CA ASP A 79 10.35 -1.31 2.91
C ASP A 79 8.84 -1.50 2.99
N VAL A 80 8.12 -0.40 2.87
CA VAL A 80 6.66 -0.40 2.90
C VAL A 80 6.14 0.34 1.68
N ALA A 81 5.08 -0.18 1.08
CA ALA A 81 4.36 0.52 0.03
C ALA A 81 3.00 0.97 0.57
N LEU A 82 2.73 2.26 0.49
CA LEU A 82 1.43 2.81 0.82
C LEU A 82 0.64 2.94 -0.49
N VAL A 83 -0.45 2.20 -0.59
CA VAL A 83 -1.28 2.17 -1.78
C VAL A 83 -2.40 3.18 -1.64
N SER A 84 -2.49 4.09 -2.60
CA SER A 84 -3.59 5.05 -2.69
C SER A 84 -4.29 4.88 -4.04
N GLU A 85 -5.57 5.20 -4.08
CA GLU A 85 -6.31 5.16 -5.33
C GLU A 85 -6.02 6.42 -6.14
N ALA A 86 -5.80 6.23 -7.45
CA ALA A 86 -5.57 7.34 -8.36
C ALA A 86 -6.79 8.26 -8.37
N GLY A 87 -6.55 9.57 -8.38
CA GLY A 87 -7.62 10.56 -8.32
C GLY A 87 -7.97 11.01 -6.92
N MET A 88 -7.50 10.34 -5.89
CA MET A 88 -7.63 10.81 -4.52
C MET A 88 -6.57 11.88 -4.28
N PRO A 89 -6.94 13.09 -3.89
CA PRO A 89 -5.93 14.08 -3.55
C PRO A 89 -5.22 13.66 -2.28
N LEU A 90 -3.94 13.40 -2.40
CA LEU A 90 -3.08 13.23 -1.24
C LEU A 90 -2.75 14.63 -0.73
N VAL A 91 -3.55 15.10 0.16
CA VAL A 91 -3.31 16.41 0.75
C VAL A 91 -2.67 16.23 2.11
#